data_9d94b3c14bca0eded3fe966f357aa945
#
_entry.id   9d94b3c14bca0eded3fe966f357aa945
#
_cell.length_a   1.000
_cell.length_b   1.000
_cell.length_c   1.000
_cell.angle_alpha   90.00
_cell.angle_beta   90.00
_cell.angle_gamma   90.00
#
_symmetry.space_group_name_H-M   'P 1'
#
loop_
_entity.id
_entity.type
_entity.pdbx_description
1 polymer ?
#
loop_
_entity_poly.entity_id
_entity_poly.type
_entity_poly.pdbx_seq_one_letter_code
_entity_poly.pdbx_strand_id
1 'polypeptide(L)'
;MALAANVRQYFPPRRIQQMEDDLADLAHLWEEGPWGWSLATKQRYLKMGVPADQLPSDEWLAEVRRLSSREFGVNYYARLNGLNGRDMLVPCQARFCTSLDEVQFSILNFKSSILKSPWSSSGRGNIIVGKDFADQTTMQRIERVIREQGGIVVEPFYDNKALDFALEFDVSDDGAHFLGYSVFSADETGHYGGNVVASPEKLLGIIDLPQSLLDSLISYHIDELGKLKYRGSVGIDMMRLRDGRVHPCVEVNFRRTMGWLAIQVYEKLGNADRLLAGNPEHGFSARVTNKRLSIDFNG
;
A
#
# COMPACT_ATOMS: atom_id res chain seq x y z
N MET A 1 11.98 13.47 18.85
CA MET A 1 12.13 13.99 17.46
C MET A 1 11.60 15.43 17.43
N ALA A 2 12.33 16.41 16.92
CA ALA A 2 11.86 17.80 16.90
C ALA A 2 11.04 18.07 15.64
N LEU A 3 9.90 18.74 15.77
CA LEU A 3 9.13 19.24 14.64
C LEU A 3 9.94 20.21 13.78
N ALA A 4 9.78 20.16 12.47
CA ALA A 4 10.46 21.07 11.57
C ALA A 4 10.10 22.54 11.88
N ALA A 5 11.04 23.45 11.75
CA ALA A 5 10.87 24.85 12.12
C ALA A 5 9.71 25.56 11.39
N ASN A 6 9.39 25.12 10.17
CA ASN A 6 8.25 25.64 9.39
C ASN A 6 6.89 25.22 9.92
N VAL A 7 6.80 24.14 10.72
CA VAL A 7 5.55 23.69 11.36
C VAL A 7 5.31 24.47 12.67
N ARG A 8 6.40 24.77 13.39
CA ARG A 8 6.32 25.47 14.68
C ARG A 8 5.67 26.84 14.61
N GLN A 9 5.79 27.56 13.49
CA GLN A 9 5.22 28.90 13.31
C GLN A 9 3.68 28.93 13.22
N TYR A 10 3.04 27.78 12.94
CA TYR A 10 1.57 27.70 12.76
C TYR A 10 0.83 27.24 14.01
N PHE A 11 1.52 26.82 15.07
CA PHE A 11 0.89 26.27 16.26
C PHE A 11 1.36 26.97 17.54
N PRO A 12 0.48 27.14 18.54
CA PRO A 12 0.88 27.67 19.83
C PRO A 12 1.87 26.69 20.52
N PRO A 13 2.82 27.20 21.33
CA PRO A 13 3.90 26.41 21.94
C PRO A 13 3.44 25.15 22.69
N ARG A 14 2.30 25.26 23.40
CA ARG A 14 1.73 24.15 24.18
C ARG A 14 1.28 22.98 23.27
N ARG A 15 0.80 23.29 22.07
CA ARG A 15 0.37 22.29 21.09
C ARG A 15 1.59 21.66 20.37
N ILE A 16 2.62 22.44 20.16
CA ILE A 16 3.90 21.95 19.61
C ILE A 16 4.51 20.92 20.58
N GLN A 17 4.55 21.22 21.88
CA GLN A 17 5.08 20.29 22.87
C GLN A 17 4.28 18.98 22.90
N GLN A 18 2.95 19.04 22.88
CA GLN A 18 2.11 17.85 22.82
C GLN A 18 2.39 17.01 21.56
N MET A 19 2.51 17.66 20.39
CA MET A 19 2.83 16.96 19.13
C MET A 19 4.24 16.35 19.15
N GLU A 20 5.22 17.00 19.81
CA GLU A 20 6.57 16.46 19.98
C GLU A 20 6.59 15.25 20.93
N ASP A 21 5.79 15.28 22.00
CA ASP A 21 5.61 14.17 22.93
C ASP A 21 4.93 12.99 22.22
N ASP A 22 3.84 13.22 21.47
CA ASP A 22 3.14 12.21 20.69
C ASP A 22 4.08 11.59 19.61
N LEU A 23 4.91 12.40 18.96
CA LEU A 23 5.91 11.92 17.99
C LEU A 23 7.04 11.15 18.68
N ALA A 24 7.43 11.52 19.91
CA ALA A 24 8.42 10.78 20.68
C ALA A 24 7.88 9.40 21.08
N ASP A 25 6.61 9.32 21.47
CA ASP A 25 5.93 8.06 21.80
C ASP A 25 5.78 7.14 20.56
N LEU A 26 5.68 7.73 19.36
CA LEU A 26 5.68 6.98 18.09
C LEU A 26 7.08 6.61 17.62
N ALA A 27 8.14 7.24 18.14
CA ALA A 27 9.53 7.03 17.66
C ALA A 27 9.99 5.58 17.88
N HIS A 28 9.55 4.90 18.95
CA HIS A 28 9.90 3.50 19.22
C HIS A 28 9.34 2.54 18.14
N LEU A 29 8.27 2.90 17.41
CA LEU A 29 7.80 2.12 16.26
C LEU A 29 8.87 2.03 15.15
N TRP A 30 9.81 2.98 15.12
CA TRP A 30 10.95 3.00 14.19
C TRP A 30 12.15 2.20 14.73
N GLU A 31 12.24 2.03 16.05
CA GLU A 31 13.31 1.25 16.69
C GLU A 31 13.13 -0.24 16.47
N GLU A 32 11.90 -0.71 16.25
CA GLU A 32 11.56 -2.11 15.98
C GLU A 32 11.96 -2.62 14.58
N GLY A 33 12.56 -1.77 13.75
CA GLY A 33 13.05 -2.15 12.42
C GLY A 33 12.72 -1.13 11.32
N PRO A 34 13.20 -1.36 10.11
CA PRO A 34 12.99 -0.45 8.99
C PRO A 34 11.56 -0.49 8.47
N TRP A 35 11.18 0.56 7.75
CA TRP A 35 9.93 0.61 6.99
C TRP A 35 9.74 -0.58 6.05
N GLY A 36 10.83 -1.02 5.45
CA GLY A 36 10.91 -2.21 4.61
C GLY A 36 12.36 -2.61 4.38
N TRP A 37 12.58 -3.89 4.22
CA TRP A 37 13.90 -4.44 3.99
C TRP A 37 14.27 -4.42 2.51
N SER A 38 15.51 -4.04 2.24
CA SER A 38 16.15 -4.06 0.92
C SER A 38 17.67 -4.12 1.10
N LEU A 39 18.40 -4.42 0.04
CA LEU A 39 19.87 -4.33 0.07
C LEU A 39 20.35 -2.94 0.49
N ALA A 40 19.69 -1.87 0.03
CA ALA A 40 20.03 -0.51 0.42
C ALA A 40 19.77 -0.25 1.91
N THR A 41 18.70 -0.80 2.47
CA THR A 41 18.39 -0.73 3.90
C THR A 41 19.45 -1.48 4.69
N LYS A 42 19.78 -2.72 4.32
CA LYS A 42 20.83 -3.52 4.96
C LYS A 42 22.17 -2.77 4.97
N GLN A 43 22.58 -2.21 3.85
CA GLN A 43 23.81 -1.41 3.76
C GLN A 43 23.82 -0.19 4.68
N ARG A 44 22.67 0.44 4.90
CA ARG A 44 22.54 1.54 5.86
C ARG A 44 22.78 1.06 7.28
N TYR A 45 22.18 -0.07 7.69
CA TYR A 45 22.36 -0.63 9.03
C TYR A 45 23.81 -1.06 9.29
N LEU A 46 24.48 -1.68 8.28
CA LEU A 46 25.90 -1.99 8.35
C LEU A 46 26.76 -0.73 8.59
N LYS A 47 26.46 0.36 7.88
CA LYS A 47 27.15 1.66 8.08
C LYS A 47 26.88 2.29 9.46
N MET A 48 25.77 1.94 10.10
CA MET A 48 25.46 2.36 11.47
C MET A 48 26.11 1.45 12.52
N GLY A 49 26.88 0.42 12.10
CA GLY A 49 27.60 -0.49 12.99
C GLY A 49 26.81 -1.71 13.46
N VAL A 50 25.64 -1.99 12.88
CA VAL A 50 24.89 -3.21 13.20
C VAL A 50 25.64 -4.42 12.64
N PRO A 51 25.94 -5.47 13.45
CA PRO A 51 26.60 -6.68 12.99
C PRO A 51 25.87 -7.38 11.84
N ALA A 52 26.62 -7.91 10.87
CA ALA A 52 26.02 -8.50 9.68
C ALA A 52 25.17 -9.76 9.97
N ASP A 53 25.51 -10.50 11.00
CA ASP A 53 24.78 -11.69 11.48
C ASP A 53 23.44 -11.38 12.15
N GLN A 54 23.23 -10.12 12.54
CA GLN A 54 21.94 -9.61 13.05
C GLN A 54 21.04 -9.05 11.93
N LEU A 55 21.52 -9.03 10.69
CA LEU A 55 20.78 -8.49 9.55
C LEU A 55 20.29 -9.63 8.63
N PRO A 56 19.19 -9.40 7.89
CA PRO A 56 18.67 -10.39 6.96
C PRO A 56 19.71 -10.83 5.92
N SER A 57 19.65 -12.10 5.51
CA SER A 57 20.52 -12.64 4.46
C SER A 57 20.20 -11.99 3.09
N ASP A 58 21.15 -12.03 2.17
CA ASP A 58 20.95 -11.48 0.83
C ASP A 58 19.93 -12.30 0.03
N GLU A 59 19.86 -13.64 0.28
CA GLU A 59 18.88 -14.53 -0.32
C GLU A 59 17.46 -14.16 0.12
N TRP A 60 17.28 -13.88 1.44
CA TRP A 60 15.98 -13.43 1.93
C TRP A 60 15.61 -12.06 1.36
N LEU A 61 16.55 -11.13 1.23
CA LEU A 61 16.31 -9.81 0.61
C LEU A 61 15.97 -9.94 -0.88
N ALA A 62 16.56 -10.88 -1.60
CA ALA A 62 16.20 -11.20 -2.97
C ALA A 62 14.75 -11.72 -3.07
N GLU A 63 14.32 -12.55 -2.13
CA GLU A 63 12.94 -13.03 -2.05
C GLU A 63 11.97 -11.89 -1.73
N VAL A 64 12.27 -11.03 -0.76
CA VAL A 64 11.47 -9.83 -0.47
C VAL A 64 11.31 -8.95 -1.71
N ARG A 65 12.39 -8.75 -2.48
CA ARG A 65 12.34 -8.01 -3.74
C ARG A 65 11.42 -8.67 -4.76
N ARG A 66 11.49 -10.00 -4.92
CA ARG A 66 10.62 -10.78 -5.81
C ARG A 66 9.15 -10.66 -5.41
N LEU A 67 8.85 -10.85 -4.13
CA LEU A 67 7.49 -10.71 -3.57
C LEU A 67 6.94 -9.30 -3.74
N SER A 68 7.79 -8.28 -3.65
CA SER A 68 7.40 -6.86 -3.83
C SER A 68 7.23 -6.46 -5.30
N SER A 69 7.38 -7.38 -6.25
CA SER A 69 7.12 -7.13 -7.68
C SER A 69 5.62 -7.16 -7.96
N ARG A 70 5.14 -6.27 -8.82
CA ARG A 70 3.76 -6.35 -9.33
C ARG A 70 3.49 -7.60 -10.17
N GLU A 71 4.52 -8.23 -10.74
CA GLU A 71 4.39 -9.56 -11.35
C GLU A 71 3.90 -10.60 -10.32
N PHE A 72 4.49 -10.60 -9.11
CA PHE A 72 4.00 -11.43 -8.03
C PHE A 72 2.54 -11.09 -7.68
N GLY A 73 2.19 -9.80 -7.59
CA GLY A 73 0.84 -9.32 -7.33
C GLY A 73 -0.19 -9.84 -8.35
N VAL A 74 0.14 -9.84 -9.64
CA VAL A 74 -0.72 -10.41 -10.70
C VAL A 74 -0.97 -11.90 -10.48
N ASN A 75 0.08 -12.67 -10.21
CA ASN A 75 -0.02 -14.11 -9.95
C ASN A 75 -0.76 -14.41 -8.64
N TYR A 76 -0.61 -13.56 -7.63
CA TYR A 76 -1.33 -13.63 -6.36
C TYR A 76 -2.82 -13.35 -6.56
N TYR A 77 -3.16 -12.27 -7.26
CA TYR A 77 -4.53 -11.91 -7.58
C TYR A 77 -5.25 -12.99 -8.39
N ALA A 78 -4.59 -13.60 -9.38
CA ALA A 78 -5.18 -14.64 -10.21
C ALA A 78 -5.70 -15.84 -9.39
N ARG A 79 -5.09 -16.14 -8.25
CA ARG A 79 -5.51 -17.22 -7.34
C ARG A 79 -6.79 -16.90 -6.59
N LEU A 80 -7.12 -15.64 -6.38
CA LEU A 80 -8.37 -15.18 -5.75
C LEU A 80 -9.62 -15.51 -6.58
N ASN A 81 -9.49 -15.83 -7.86
CA ASN A 81 -10.61 -16.22 -8.72
C ASN A 81 -11.38 -17.48 -8.23
N GLY A 82 -10.81 -18.24 -7.30
CA GLY A 82 -11.44 -19.42 -6.66
C GLY A 82 -12.21 -19.11 -5.36
N LEU A 83 -12.21 -17.86 -4.88
CA LEU A 83 -12.81 -17.50 -3.59
C LEU A 83 -14.34 -17.53 -3.60
N ASN A 84 -14.95 -17.93 -2.49
CA ASN A 84 -16.40 -17.81 -2.28
C ASN A 84 -16.81 -16.33 -2.21
N GLY A 85 -17.97 -15.97 -2.80
CA GLY A 85 -18.41 -14.58 -2.89
C GLY A 85 -17.84 -13.83 -4.11
N ARG A 86 -17.28 -14.55 -5.08
CA ARG A 86 -16.66 -14.00 -6.30
C ARG A 86 -17.56 -13.10 -7.15
N ASP A 87 -18.90 -13.21 -7.02
CA ASP A 87 -19.83 -12.35 -7.75
C ASP A 87 -19.66 -10.86 -7.38
N MET A 88 -19.16 -10.59 -6.18
CA MET A 88 -18.80 -9.24 -5.73
C MET A 88 -17.34 -8.88 -6.02
N LEU A 89 -16.52 -9.82 -6.49
CA LEU A 89 -15.11 -9.55 -6.80
C LEU A 89 -14.94 -9.29 -8.29
N VAL A 90 -14.13 -8.32 -8.60
CA VAL A 90 -13.63 -8.12 -9.96
C VAL A 90 -12.67 -9.28 -10.28
N PRO A 91 -12.85 -10.02 -11.39
CA PRO A 91 -11.94 -11.09 -11.76
C PRO A 91 -10.57 -10.53 -12.17
N CYS A 92 -9.50 -11.27 -11.90
CA CYS A 92 -8.16 -10.90 -12.34
C CYS A 92 -8.09 -10.89 -13.88
N GLN A 93 -7.82 -9.71 -14.43
CA GLN A 93 -7.56 -9.47 -15.84
C GLN A 93 -6.18 -8.84 -16.07
N ALA A 94 -5.42 -8.66 -14.99
CA ALA A 94 -4.06 -8.14 -15.05
C ALA A 94 -3.12 -9.15 -15.75
N ARG A 95 -2.16 -8.62 -16.52
CA ARG A 95 -1.13 -9.42 -17.21
C ARG A 95 0.23 -8.78 -17.04
N PHE A 96 1.24 -9.61 -16.79
CA PHE A 96 2.63 -9.20 -16.87
C PHE A 96 3.12 -9.42 -18.30
N CYS A 97 3.55 -8.35 -18.95
CA CYS A 97 3.98 -8.32 -20.35
C CYS A 97 5.48 -8.04 -20.44
N THR A 98 6.18 -8.81 -21.25
CA THR A 98 7.65 -8.75 -21.44
C THR A 98 8.07 -8.13 -22.77
N SER A 99 7.10 -7.83 -23.65
CA SER A 99 7.33 -7.17 -24.93
C SER A 99 6.26 -6.12 -25.22
N LEU A 100 6.55 -5.20 -26.13
CA LEU A 100 5.58 -4.18 -26.57
C LEU A 100 4.39 -4.82 -27.27
N ASP A 101 4.61 -5.89 -28.03
CA ASP A 101 3.53 -6.62 -28.74
C ASP A 101 2.54 -7.23 -27.75
N GLU A 102 3.03 -7.83 -26.65
CA GLU A 102 2.17 -8.34 -25.58
C GLU A 102 1.38 -7.23 -24.89
N VAL A 103 1.98 -6.05 -24.69
CA VAL A 103 1.31 -4.88 -24.15
C VAL A 103 0.18 -4.42 -25.08
N GLN A 104 0.47 -4.25 -26.37
CA GLN A 104 -0.51 -3.83 -27.37
C GLN A 104 -1.67 -4.82 -27.46
N PHE A 105 -1.37 -6.12 -27.50
CA PHE A 105 -2.41 -7.16 -27.51
C PHE A 105 -3.29 -7.11 -26.25
N SER A 106 -2.68 -6.89 -25.08
CA SER A 106 -3.41 -6.86 -23.81
C SER A 106 -4.34 -5.65 -23.71
N ILE A 107 -3.91 -4.48 -24.19
CA ILE A 107 -4.71 -3.24 -24.16
C ILE A 107 -5.99 -3.37 -24.99
N LEU A 108 -5.99 -4.12 -26.09
CA LEU A 108 -7.16 -4.29 -26.95
C LEU A 108 -8.38 -4.89 -26.24
N ASN A 109 -8.16 -5.60 -25.13
CA ASN A 109 -9.23 -6.22 -24.36
C ASN A 109 -10.00 -5.24 -23.45
N PHE A 110 -9.51 -4.00 -23.28
CA PHE A 110 -10.06 -3.04 -22.33
C PHE A 110 -10.43 -1.72 -23.01
N LYS A 111 -11.42 -1.01 -22.47
CA LYS A 111 -11.76 0.36 -22.92
C LYS A 111 -10.59 1.30 -22.67
N SER A 112 -9.98 1.19 -21.52
CA SER A 112 -8.75 1.85 -21.11
C SER A 112 -7.96 0.95 -20.15
N SER A 113 -6.64 1.10 -20.18
CA SER A 113 -5.71 0.29 -19.39
C SER A 113 -4.83 1.18 -18.54
N ILE A 114 -4.44 0.69 -17.38
CA ILE A 114 -3.35 1.24 -16.60
C ILE A 114 -2.15 0.30 -16.66
N LEU A 115 -1.00 0.87 -16.99
CA LEU A 115 0.27 0.16 -17.07
C LEU A 115 1.12 0.53 -15.85
N LYS A 116 1.66 -0.47 -15.16
CA LYS A 116 2.41 -0.30 -13.92
C LYS A 116 3.77 -0.95 -14.01
N SER A 117 4.83 -0.21 -13.67
CA SER A 117 6.19 -0.79 -13.58
C SER A 117 6.25 -1.84 -12.46
N PRO A 118 7.04 -2.92 -12.62
CA PRO A 118 7.19 -3.97 -11.62
C PRO A 118 7.55 -3.46 -10.23
N TRP A 119 8.46 -2.51 -10.16
CA TRP A 119 8.87 -1.85 -8.92
C TRP A 119 8.70 -0.34 -9.07
N SER A 120 7.69 0.21 -8.42
CA SER A 120 7.48 1.64 -8.26
C SER A 120 6.80 1.91 -6.92
N SER A 121 6.64 3.17 -6.56
CA SER A 121 5.96 3.55 -5.31
C SER A 121 4.99 4.69 -5.55
N SER A 122 3.87 4.68 -4.83
CA SER A 122 2.88 5.77 -4.79
C SER A 122 2.40 6.18 -6.19
N GLY A 123 2.06 5.23 -7.06
CA GLY A 123 1.55 5.49 -8.41
C GLY A 123 2.54 6.14 -9.38
N ARG A 124 3.77 6.43 -8.94
CA ARG A 124 4.77 7.07 -9.79
C ARG A 124 5.13 6.17 -10.96
N GLY A 125 4.96 6.69 -12.16
CA GLY A 125 5.29 5.95 -13.36
C GLY A 125 4.14 5.15 -13.95
N ASN A 126 2.95 5.13 -13.35
CA ASN A 126 1.77 4.58 -13.99
C ASN A 126 1.47 5.32 -15.31
N ILE A 127 0.98 4.59 -16.29
CA ILE A 127 0.63 5.10 -17.61
C ILE A 127 -0.80 4.66 -17.91
N ILE A 128 -1.71 5.60 -18.16
CA ILE A 128 -3.09 5.30 -18.55
C ILE A 128 -3.18 5.46 -20.05
N VAL A 129 -3.70 4.44 -20.75
CA VAL A 129 -3.85 4.42 -22.21
C VAL A 129 -5.22 3.91 -22.63
N GLY A 130 -5.73 4.44 -23.74
CA GLY A 130 -6.92 3.91 -24.41
C GLY A 130 -6.58 2.78 -25.40
N LYS A 131 -7.61 2.16 -26.00
CA LYS A 131 -7.45 1.08 -27.00
C LYS A 131 -6.62 1.50 -28.22
N ASP A 132 -6.81 2.72 -28.68
CA ASP A 132 -6.19 3.25 -29.90
C ASP A 132 -4.86 3.94 -29.62
N PHE A 133 -4.20 3.51 -28.55
CA PHE A 133 -2.94 4.06 -28.12
C PHE A 133 -1.84 3.83 -29.20
N ALA A 134 -1.30 4.92 -29.73
CA ALA A 134 -0.25 4.93 -30.74
C ALA A 134 0.82 6.02 -30.52
N ASP A 135 0.84 6.66 -29.33
CA ASP A 135 1.81 7.69 -29.01
C ASP A 135 3.23 7.12 -28.85
N GLN A 136 4.14 7.58 -29.74
CA GLN A 136 5.51 7.08 -29.81
C GLN A 136 6.30 7.34 -28.52
N THR A 137 6.08 8.47 -27.84
CA THR A 137 6.77 8.83 -26.60
C THR A 137 6.42 7.84 -25.49
N THR A 138 5.14 7.51 -25.38
CA THR A 138 4.67 6.54 -24.39
C THR A 138 5.13 5.13 -24.73
N MET A 139 5.17 4.73 -26.00
CA MET A 139 5.74 3.44 -26.42
C MET A 139 7.22 3.32 -26.01
N GLN A 140 8.02 4.32 -26.30
CA GLN A 140 9.44 4.35 -25.87
C GLN A 140 9.60 4.28 -24.35
N ARG A 141 8.69 4.90 -23.58
CA ARG A 141 8.66 4.79 -22.12
C ARG A 141 8.35 3.38 -21.67
N ILE A 142 7.37 2.71 -22.29
CA ILE A 142 7.01 1.32 -22.00
C ILE A 142 8.19 0.40 -22.31
N GLU A 143 8.79 0.50 -23.49
CA GLU A 143 9.97 -0.27 -23.88
C GLU A 143 11.14 -0.10 -22.93
N ARG A 144 11.37 1.14 -22.46
CA ARG A 144 12.40 1.39 -21.45
C ARG A 144 12.11 0.65 -20.14
N VAL A 145 10.86 0.68 -19.66
CA VAL A 145 10.48 -0.04 -18.42
C VAL A 145 10.69 -1.54 -18.59
N ILE A 146 10.25 -2.11 -19.72
CA ILE A 146 10.43 -3.53 -20.04
C ILE A 146 11.93 -3.89 -20.03
N ARG A 147 12.76 -3.10 -20.72
CA ARG A 147 14.21 -3.33 -20.78
C ARG A 147 14.89 -3.22 -19.40
N GLU A 148 14.51 -2.24 -18.58
CA GLU A 148 15.17 -1.96 -17.30
C GLU A 148 14.65 -2.83 -16.15
N GLN A 149 13.37 -3.26 -16.22
CA GLN A 149 12.71 -3.99 -15.14
C GLN A 149 12.17 -5.38 -15.54
N GLY A 150 12.42 -5.81 -16.76
CA GLY A 150 12.06 -7.14 -17.27
C GLY A 150 10.62 -7.27 -17.77
N GLY A 151 9.77 -6.26 -17.56
CA GLY A 151 8.38 -6.29 -18.00
C GLY A 151 7.56 -5.12 -17.46
N ILE A 152 6.25 -5.15 -17.71
CA ILE A 152 5.28 -4.18 -17.25
C ILE A 152 3.93 -4.88 -17.02
N VAL A 153 3.20 -4.48 -15.98
CA VAL A 153 1.85 -4.98 -15.74
C VAL A 153 0.85 -4.14 -16.51
N VAL A 154 -0.06 -4.79 -17.23
CA VAL A 154 -1.21 -4.20 -17.94
C VAL A 154 -2.49 -4.71 -17.27
N GLU A 155 -3.35 -3.81 -16.85
CA GLU A 155 -4.65 -4.13 -16.26
C GLU A 155 -5.73 -3.14 -16.68
N PRO A 156 -7.04 -3.49 -16.57
CA PRO A 156 -8.12 -2.55 -16.82
C PRO A 156 -7.98 -1.30 -15.94
N PHE A 157 -8.22 -0.13 -16.49
CA PHE A 157 -8.39 1.09 -15.72
C PHE A 157 -9.84 1.24 -15.28
N TYR A 158 -10.08 1.30 -13.98
CA TYR A 158 -11.40 1.45 -13.36
C TYR A 158 -11.68 2.92 -13.06
N ASP A 159 -12.44 3.59 -13.93
CA ASP A 159 -12.86 5.00 -13.79
C ASP A 159 -14.04 5.19 -12.80
N ASN A 160 -14.62 4.09 -12.34
CA ASN A 160 -15.73 4.06 -11.39
C ASN A 160 -15.31 3.71 -9.95
N LYS A 161 -14.06 3.98 -9.59
CA LYS A 161 -13.57 3.80 -8.22
C LYS A 161 -14.42 4.65 -7.24
N ALA A 162 -14.83 4.03 -6.13
CA ALA A 162 -15.55 4.69 -5.04
C ALA A 162 -14.67 4.89 -3.81
N LEU A 163 -13.80 3.91 -3.49
CA LEU A 163 -12.99 3.92 -2.26
C LEU A 163 -11.71 3.12 -2.46
N ASP A 164 -10.60 3.61 -1.92
CA ASP A 164 -9.38 2.84 -1.71
C ASP A 164 -9.31 2.38 -0.24
N PHE A 165 -9.04 1.10 -0.02
CA PHE A 165 -8.83 0.53 1.32
C PHE A 165 -7.80 -0.59 1.26
N ALA A 166 -7.31 -1.02 2.42
CA ALA A 166 -6.39 -2.13 2.52
C ALA A 166 -6.72 -3.04 3.70
N LEU A 167 -6.26 -4.27 3.62
CA LEU A 167 -6.13 -5.20 4.73
C LEU A 167 -4.66 -5.26 5.12
N GLU A 168 -4.38 -5.04 6.40
CA GLU A 168 -3.02 -5.05 6.94
C GLU A 168 -2.77 -6.33 7.74
N PHE A 169 -1.59 -6.92 7.53
CA PHE A 169 -1.18 -8.19 8.14
C PHE A 169 0.22 -8.08 8.71
N ASP A 170 0.53 -8.97 9.65
CA ASP A 170 1.88 -9.30 10.05
C ASP A 170 2.14 -10.78 9.85
N VAL A 171 3.33 -11.14 9.35
CA VAL A 171 3.73 -12.51 9.07
C VAL A 171 4.92 -12.86 9.95
N SER A 172 4.76 -13.88 10.79
CA SER A 172 5.74 -14.35 11.75
C SER A 172 5.97 -15.86 11.58
N ASP A 173 6.70 -16.49 12.49
CA ASP A 173 7.01 -17.93 12.40
C ASP A 173 5.80 -18.83 12.67
N ASP A 174 4.80 -18.33 13.37
CA ASP A 174 3.54 -19.01 13.67
C ASP A 174 2.45 -18.76 12.62
N GLY A 175 2.73 -17.97 11.58
CA GLY A 175 1.83 -17.70 10.47
C GLY A 175 1.58 -16.24 10.17
N ALA A 176 0.52 -15.97 9.42
CA ALA A 176 0.06 -14.62 9.12
C ALA A 176 -1.11 -14.23 10.02
N HIS A 177 -1.09 -12.99 10.51
CA HIS A 177 -2.09 -12.44 11.42
C HIS A 177 -2.70 -11.18 10.82
N PHE A 178 -4.00 -11.07 10.86
CA PHE A 178 -4.70 -9.86 10.44
C PHE A 178 -4.56 -8.78 11.53
N LEU A 179 -4.09 -7.59 11.15
CA LEU A 179 -3.91 -6.46 12.05
C LEU A 179 -5.09 -5.50 12.04
N GLY A 180 -5.73 -5.30 10.88
CA GLY A 180 -6.84 -4.37 10.79
C GLY A 180 -7.08 -3.83 9.39
N TYR A 181 -8.05 -2.93 9.30
CA TYR A 181 -8.44 -2.24 8.09
C TYR A 181 -7.75 -0.90 7.97
N SER A 182 -7.49 -0.49 6.74
CA SER A 182 -6.98 0.82 6.40
C SER A 182 -7.84 1.44 5.31
N VAL A 183 -8.24 2.70 5.48
CA VAL A 183 -8.94 3.48 4.46
C VAL A 183 -8.04 4.65 4.09
N PHE A 184 -7.82 4.83 2.79
CA PHE A 184 -6.94 5.87 2.30
C PHE A 184 -7.49 6.52 1.02
N SER A 185 -6.92 7.64 0.63
CA SER A 185 -7.21 8.29 -0.63
C SER A 185 -6.03 8.17 -1.58
N ALA A 186 -6.32 7.93 -2.85
CA ALA A 186 -5.37 8.07 -3.93
C ALA A 186 -6.07 8.75 -5.12
N ASP A 187 -5.32 9.62 -5.84
CA ASP A 187 -5.83 10.23 -7.06
C ASP A 187 -6.00 9.21 -8.20
N GLU A 188 -6.47 9.66 -9.36
CA GLU A 188 -6.72 8.82 -10.52
C GLU A 188 -5.44 8.13 -11.06
N THR A 189 -4.28 8.69 -10.77
CA THR A 189 -2.97 8.13 -11.16
C THR A 189 -2.38 7.21 -10.09
N GLY A 190 -3.04 7.12 -8.92
CA GLY A 190 -2.63 6.31 -7.77
C GLY A 190 -1.64 7.01 -6.84
N HIS A 191 -1.51 8.36 -6.91
CA HIS A 191 -0.73 9.09 -5.92
C HIS A 191 -1.47 9.13 -4.60
N TYR A 192 -0.77 8.70 -3.56
CA TYR A 192 -1.29 8.64 -2.20
C TYR A 192 -1.61 10.03 -1.63
N GLY A 193 -2.81 10.19 -1.09
CA GLY A 193 -3.33 11.44 -0.49
C GLY A 193 -3.34 11.44 1.04
N GLY A 194 -3.52 10.29 1.69
CA GLY A 194 -3.55 10.18 3.15
C GLY A 194 -4.40 9.01 3.63
N ASN A 195 -4.29 8.68 4.92
CA ASN A 195 -5.06 7.62 5.60
C ASN A 195 -6.05 8.21 6.60
N VAL A 196 -7.17 7.52 6.76
CA VAL A 196 -8.12 7.74 7.86
C VAL A 196 -7.62 6.99 9.09
N VAL A 197 -7.51 7.69 10.23
CA VAL A 197 -7.25 7.08 11.54
C VAL A 197 -8.55 7.07 12.31
N ALA A 198 -9.09 5.89 12.56
CA ALA A 198 -10.38 5.73 13.23
C ALA A 198 -10.50 4.32 13.82
N SER A 199 -11.56 4.09 14.63
CA SER A 199 -11.85 2.75 15.15
C SER A 199 -12.15 1.76 14.03
N PRO A 200 -11.90 0.45 14.24
CA PRO A 200 -12.24 -0.60 13.28
C PRO A 200 -13.70 -0.53 12.81
N GLU A 201 -14.64 -0.27 13.72
CA GLU A 201 -16.08 -0.18 13.43
C GLU A 201 -16.38 0.98 12.48
N LYS A 202 -15.71 2.14 12.68
CA LYS A 202 -15.87 3.31 11.81
C LYS A 202 -15.27 3.05 10.43
N LEU A 203 -14.09 2.41 10.36
CA LEU A 203 -13.48 2.03 9.10
C LEU A 203 -14.35 1.04 8.32
N LEU A 204 -14.93 0.03 8.99
CA LEU A 204 -15.90 -0.90 8.40
C LEU A 204 -17.14 -0.18 7.85
N GLY A 205 -17.65 0.80 8.57
CA GLY A 205 -18.76 1.63 8.11
C GLY A 205 -18.43 2.44 6.84
N ILE A 206 -17.16 2.86 6.67
CA ILE A 206 -16.70 3.56 5.46
C ILE A 206 -16.47 2.56 4.30
N ILE A 207 -15.87 1.41 4.59
CA ILE A 207 -15.63 0.34 3.61
C ILE A 207 -16.96 -0.16 3.04
N ASP A 208 -18.00 -0.28 3.88
CA ASP A 208 -19.39 -0.59 3.50
C ASP A 208 -19.48 -1.83 2.57
N LEU A 209 -18.94 -2.94 3.07
CA LEU A 209 -18.97 -4.25 2.41
C LEU A 209 -19.54 -5.31 3.35
N PRO A 210 -20.16 -6.40 2.83
CA PRO A 210 -20.62 -7.51 3.66
C PRO A 210 -19.46 -8.09 4.49
N GLN A 211 -19.68 -8.26 5.80
CA GLN A 211 -18.68 -8.83 6.71
C GLN A 211 -18.21 -10.20 6.24
N SER A 212 -19.11 -11.04 5.73
CA SER A 212 -18.77 -12.38 5.21
C SER A 212 -17.80 -12.34 4.04
N LEU A 213 -17.84 -11.30 3.20
CA LEU A 213 -16.87 -11.11 2.12
C LEU A 213 -15.50 -10.72 2.69
N LEU A 214 -15.49 -9.78 3.64
CA LEU A 214 -14.24 -9.35 4.30
C LEU A 214 -13.58 -10.52 5.05
N ASP A 215 -14.36 -11.31 5.79
CA ASP A 215 -13.86 -12.49 6.50
C ASP A 215 -13.29 -13.55 5.53
N SER A 216 -13.92 -13.74 4.38
CA SER A 216 -13.42 -14.64 3.34
C SER A 216 -12.09 -14.16 2.76
N LEU A 217 -11.97 -12.85 2.49
CA LEU A 217 -10.73 -12.24 2.01
C LEU A 217 -9.61 -12.33 3.06
N ILE A 218 -9.92 -12.02 4.31
CA ILE A 218 -8.95 -12.09 5.43
C ILE A 218 -8.44 -13.52 5.58
N SER A 219 -9.35 -14.51 5.65
CA SER A 219 -8.96 -15.92 5.78
C SER A 219 -8.09 -16.38 4.62
N TYR A 220 -8.45 -16.03 3.39
CA TYR A 220 -7.65 -16.34 2.20
C TYR A 220 -6.25 -15.74 2.29
N HIS A 221 -6.13 -14.48 2.69
CA HIS A 221 -4.83 -13.82 2.78
C HIS A 221 -3.97 -14.38 3.91
N ILE A 222 -4.57 -14.74 5.05
CA ILE A 222 -3.85 -15.44 6.14
C ILE A 222 -3.25 -16.74 5.61
N ASP A 223 -4.04 -17.55 4.92
CA ASP A 223 -3.59 -18.83 4.38
C ASP A 223 -2.47 -18.68 3.34
N GLU A 224 -2.61 -17.73 2.41
CA GLU A 224 -1.63 -17.53 1.33
C GLU A 224 -0.34 -16.87 1.82
N LEU A 225 -0.44 -15.86 2.70
CA LEU A 225 0.73 -15.19 3.26
C LEU A 225 1.53 -16.12 4.19
N GLY A 226 0.84 -16.97 4.96
CA GLY A 226 1.48 -17.93 5.85
C GLY A 226 2.36 -18.97 5.12
N LYS A 227 2.10 -19.22 3.82
CA LYS A 227 2.90 -20.12 2.98
C LYS A 227 4.20 -19.49 2.47
N LEU A 228 4.35 -18.16 2.60
CA LEU A 228 5.50 -17.45 2.06
C LEU A 228 6.71 -17.50 3.01
N LYS A 229 7.89 -17.52 2.43
CA LYS A 229 9.16 -17.34 3.18
C LYS A 229 9.42 -15.86 3.46
N TYR A 230 8.42 -15.20 4.04
CA TYR A 230 8.48 -13.78 4.40
C TYR A 230 8.18 -13.62 5.89
N ARG A 231 8.76 -12.60 6.51
CA ARG A 231 8.45 -12.19 7.88
C ARG A 231 8.39 -10.67 7.92
N GLY A 232 7.35 -10.13 8.55
CA GLY A 232 7.10 -8.72 8.72
C GLY A 232 5.74 -8.29 8.20
N SER A 233 5.53 -6.99 8.16
CA SER A 233 4.23 -6.39 7.80
C SER A 233 3.93 -6.51 6.31
N VAL A 234 2.67 -6.78 5.98
CA VAL A 234 2.15 -6.85 4.61
C VAL A 234 0.84 -6.07 4.53
N GLY A 235 0.74 -5.15 3.58
CA GLY A 235 -0.51 -4.49 3.24
C GLY A 235 -1.03 -4.95 1.88
N ILE A 236 -2.32 -5.24 1.77
CA ILE A 236 -2.98 -5.61 0.51
C ILE A 236 -3.95 -4.52 0.16
N ASP A 237 -3.57 -3.70 -0.83
CA ASP A 237 -4.39 -2.61 -1.31
C ASP A 237 -5.54 -3.14 -2.15
N MET A 238 -6.73 -2.61 -1.91
CA MET A 238 -8.00 -2.97 -2.54
C MET A 238 -8.75 -1.72 -2.96
N MET A 239 -9.72 -1.85 -3.85
CA MET A 239 -10.66 -0.76 -4.10
C MET A 239 -12.09 -1.27 -4.21
N ARG A 240 -13.03 -0.49 -3.69
CA ARG A 240 -14.46 -0.65 -3.94
C ARG A 240 -14.86 0.21 -5.13
N LEU A 241 -15.61 -0.37 -6.04
CA LEU A 241 -16.19 0.31 -7.19
C LEU A 241 -17.57 0.86 -6.84
N ARG A 242 -18.07 1.83 -7.63
CA ARG A 242 -19.40 2.42 -7.42
C ARG A 242 -20.55 1.45 -7.63
N ASP A 243 -20.33 0.37 -8.36
CA ASP A 243 -21.31 -0.72 -8.54
C ASP A 243 -21.31 -1.74 -7.39
N GLY A 244 -20.54 -1.50 -6.32
CA GLY A 244 -20.44 -2.35 -5.15
C GLY A 244 -19.43 -3.51 -5.27
N ARG A 245 -18.86 -3.74 -6.46
CA ARG A 245 -17.81 -4.76 -6.61
C ARG A 245 -16.48 -4.30 -6.02
N VAL A 246 -15.65 -5.28 -5.69
CA VAL A 246 -14.34 -5.08 -5.09
C VAL A 246 -13.25 -5.58 -6.01
N HIS A 247 -12.24 -4.75 -6.25
CA HIS A 247 -10.94 -5.20 -6.76
C HIS A 247 -10.11 -5.68 -5.56
N PRO A 248 -9.92 -6.98 -5.38
CA PRO A 248 -9.45 -7.54 -4.11
C PRO A 248 -7.93 -7.52 -3.95
N CYS A 249 -7.19 -7.04 -4.94
CA CYS A 249 -5.72 -7.00 -4.89
C CYS A 249 -5.16 -6.02 -5.94
N VAL A 250 -5.16 -4.73 -5.61
CA VAL A 250 -4.57 -3.68 -6.44
C VAL A 250 -3.05 -3.69 -6.36
N GLU A 251 -2.52 -3.95 -5.16
CA GLU A 251 -1.08 -4.07 -4.88
C GLU A 251 -0.86 -4.88 -3.60
N VAL A 252 0.22 -5.67 -3.54
CA VAL A 252 0.70 -6.33 -2.33
C VAL A 252 1.99 -5.66 -1.88
N ASN A 253 1.99 -5.13 -0.67
CA ASN A 253 3.08 -4.34 -0.11
C ASN A 253 3.80 -5.13 0.98
N PHE A 254 4.95 -5.77 0.67
CA PHE A 254 5.79 -6.51 1.63
C PHE A 254 6.69 -5.56 2.43
N ARG A 255 6.06 -4.71 3.21
CA ARG A 255 6.68 -3.69 4.06
C ARG A 255 5.63 -3.07 4.98
N ARG A 256 6.04 -2.28 5.96
CA ARG A 256 5.12 -1.38 6.66
C ARG A 256 4.48 -0.42 5.65
N THR A 257 3.21 -0.15 5.84
CA THR A 257 2.39 0.75 5.00
C THR A 257 1.94 1.96 5.82
N MET A 258 1.36 2.93 5.16
CA MET A 258 0.71 4.03 5.87
C MET A 258 -0.56 3.56 6.60
N GLY A 259 -1.18 2.48 6.11
CA GLY A 259 -2.30 1.81 6.80
C GLY A 259 -1.85 1.14 8.10
N TRP A 260 -0.74 0.38 8.06
CA TRP A 260 -0.13 -0.15 9.27
C TRP A 260 0.16 0.96 10.29
N LEU A 261 0.75 2.08 9.85
CA LEU A 261 1.01 3.21 10.73
C LEU A 261 -0.27 3.80 11.31
N ALA A 262 -1.34 3.94 10.51
CA ALA A 262 -2.62 4.47 10.97
C ALA A 262 -3.24 3.59 12.08
N ILE A 263 -3.14 2.25 11.95
CA ILE A 263 -3.58 1.30 12.99
C ILE A 263 -2.76 1.49 14.26
N GLN A 264 -1.42 1.54 14.15
CA GLN A 264 -0.53 1.72 15.31
C GLN A 264 -0.77 3.06 16.02
N VAL A 265 -1.02 4.12 15.27
CA VAL A 265 -1.38 5.43 15.83
C VAL A 265 -2.70 5.35 16.60
N TYR A 266 -3.72 4.69 16.01
CA TYR A 266 -5.01 4.51 16.68
C TYR A 266 -4.88 3.74 17.98
N GLU A 267 -4.18 2.61 17.99
CA GLU A 267 -3.98 1.75 19.16
C GLU A 267 -3.26 2.47 20.32
N LYS A 268 -2.20 3.24 19.98
CA LYS A 268 -1.39 3.91 21.00
C LYS A 268 -2.03 5.16 21.59
N LEU A 269 -2.69 5.94 20.76
CA LEU A 269 -3.34 7.15 21.21
C LEU A 269 -4.64 6.85 21.98
N GLY A 270 -5.11 5.58 21.99
CA GLY A 270 -6.17 5.01 22.86
C GLY A 270 -7.49 5.79 22.97
N ASN A 271 -7.56 6.91 22.31
CA ASN A 271 -8.62 7.90 22.25
C ASN A 271 -8.46 8.73 20.97
N ALA A 272 -8.49 8.08 19.82
CA ALA A 272 -8.61 8.80 18.55
C ALA A 272 -9.81 9.77 18.59
N ASP A 273 -10.82 9.51 19.41
CA ASP A 273 -11.90 10.44 19.71
C ASP A 273 -11.41 11.78 20.31
N ARG A 274 -10.24 11.86 20.91
CA ARG A 274 -9.66 13.15 21.34
C ARG A 274 -8.95 13.90 20.23
N LEU A 275 -8.39 13.22 19.24
CA LEU A 275 -7.85 13.83 18.01
C LEU A 275 -8.96 14.12 17.01
N LEU A 276 -10.07 13.35 17.03
CA LEU A 276 -11.27 13.52 16.24
C LEU A 276 -12.32 14.43 16.91
N ALA A 277 -12.13 14.88 18.16
CA ALA A 277 -13.04 15.77 18.88
C ALA A 277 -13.18 17.16 18.28
N GLY A 278 -12.50 17.44 17.18
CA GLY A 278 -12.67 18.63 16.37
C GLY A 278 -13.28 18.29 15.01
N ASN A 279 -14.56 17.96 14.94
CA ASN A 279 -15.33 17.71 13.73
C ASN A 279 -15.09 16.30 13.08
N PRO A 280 -16.10 15.42 13.01
CA PRO A 280 -16.01 14.09 12.40
C PRO A 280 -15.74 14.10 10.89
N GLU A 281 -15.78 15.25 10.24
CA GLU A 281 -15.44 15.42 8.81
C GLU A 281 -13.94 15.67 8.58
N HIS A 282 -13.16 15.96 9.62
CA HIS A 282 -11.75 16.30 9.51
C HIS A 282 -10.89 15.27 10.23
N GLY A 283 -10.38 14.29 9.48
CA GLY A 283 -9.31 13.39 9.91
C GLY A 283 -7.94 14.08 9.81
N PHE A 284 -6.91 13.51 10.43
CA PHE A 284 -5.56 13.88 10.06
C PHE A 284 -5.08 13.01 8.88
N SER A 285 -4.24 13.57 8.03
CA SER A 285 -3.54 12.83 7.00
C SER A 285 -2.05 12.74 7.33
N ALA A 286 -1.50 11.54 7.28
CA ALA A 286 -0.06 11.35 7.39
C ALA A 286 0.54 11.20 5.98
N ARG A 287 1.52 12.02 5.65
CA ARG A 287 2.19 11.99 4.34
C ARG A 287 3.70 11.86 4.51
N VAL A 288 4.30 10.95 3.77
CA VAL A 288 5.76 10.87 3.65
C VAL A 288 6.19 11.55 2.36
N THR A 289 6.82 12.71 2.48
CA THR A 289 7.41 13.43 1.35
C THR A 289 8.90 13.62 1.60
N ASN A 290 9.73 13.32 0.62
CA ASN A 290 11.19 13.51 0.68
C ASN A 290 11.84 12.91 1.95
N LYS A 291 11.45 11.69 2.35
CA LYS A 291 11.93 10.98 3.56
C LYS A 291 11.53 11.66 4.90
N ARG A 292 10.53 12.52 4.89
CA ARG A 292 9.95 13.13 6.10
C ARG A 292 8.50 12.71 6.24
N LEU A 293 8.13 12.26 7.42
CA LEU A 293 6.74 12.09 7.82
C LEU A 293 6.18 13.50 8.09
N SER A 294 5.14 13.90 7.38
CA SER A 294 4.30 15.05 7.74
C SER A 294 2.94 14.53 8.17
N ILE A 295 2.46 15.04 9.28
CA ILE A 295 1.11 14.78 9.77
C ILE A 295 0.38 16.10 9.64
N ASP A 296 -0.60 16.16 8.74
CA ASP A 296 -1.45 17.32 8.52
C ASP A 296 -2.75 17.10 9.31
N PHE A 297 -2.99 17.94 10.29
CA PHE A 297 -4.26 17.99 11.00
C PHE A 297 -5.18 18.95 10.24
N ASN A 298 -6.17 18.40 9.55
CA ASN A 298 -7.25 19.19 8.96
C ASN A 298 -8.17 19.65 10.09
N GLY A 299 -7.95 20.85 10.58
CA GLY A 299 -8.77 21.52 11.59
C GLY A 299 -9.53 22.68 11.00
#